data_ca1dfec1d7fcb9a9182916c0a5c94724
#
_entry.id   ca1dfec1d7fcb9a9182916c0a5c94724
#
_cell.length_a   1.000
_cell.length_b   1.000
_cell.length_c   1.000
_cell.angle_alpha   90.00
_cell.angle_beta   90.00
_cell.angle_gamma   90.00
#
_symmetry.space_group_name_H-M   'P 1'
#
loop_
_entity.id
_entity.type
_entity.pdbx_description
1 polymer ?
#
loop_
_entity_poly.entity_id
_entity_poly.type
_entity_poly.pdbx_seq_one_letter_code
_entity_poly.pdbx_strand_id
1 'polypeptide(L)'
;MFLVMNYLNDVMDKKIKIEYISYGMYEAKEKNNLGIEITPVINLKVFFDLTKWMKGAYTFKNFGNSDLICSLIEDKNIKNKLNNFSNAVNINYISSLKESIKSLEKNYELINSIEGPARLIIPKVVSEFLNHFKNINEDHEMFLRLAEWHYKEKRYSLSYTNAQEAFISYAKINGLSNEIGVKKDLDDLDDKLFIKTKG
;
A
#
# COMPACT_ATOMS: atom_id res chain seq x y z
N MET A 1 17.72 -21.45 -3.65
CA MET A 1 17.63 -21.25 -2.19
C MET A 1 16.63 -20.13 -1.83
N PHE A 2 16.74 -18.90 -2.33
CA PHE A 2 15.80 -17.80 -2.04
C PHE A 2 14.32 -18.13 -2.34
N LEU A 3 14.04 -18.74 -3.48
CA LEU A 3 12.67 -19.13 -3.86
C LEU A 3 12.04 -20.12 -2.87
N VAL A 4 12.82 -21.10 -2.41
CA VAL A 4 12.32 -22.09 -1.44
C VAL A 4 12.02 -21.42 -0.10
N MET A 5 12.89 -20.52 0.37
CA MET A 5 12.68 -19.79 1.62
C MET A 5 11.45 -18.87 1.56
N ASN A 6 11.27 -18.15 0.45
CA ASN A 6 10.08 -17.35 0.22
C ASN A 6 8.82 -18.23 0.17
N TYR A 7 8.89 -19.38 -0.51
CA TYR A 7 7.78 -20.33 -0.55
C TYR A 7 7.39 -20.84 0.85
N LEU A 8 8.38 -21.21 1.66
CA LEU A 8 8.13 -21.70 3.02
C LEU A 8 7.50 -20.62 3.92
N ASN A 9 7.94 -19.37 3.78
CA ASN A 9 7.39 -18.26 4.57
C ASN A 9 6.01 -17.79 4.06
N ASP A 10 5.86 -17.64 2.75
CA ASP A 10 4.72 -16.94 2.15
C ASP A 10 3.56 -17.90 1.83
N VAL A 11 3.86 -19.17 1.56
CA VAL A 11 2.85 -20.17 1.13
C VAL A 11 2.54 -21.18 2.22
N MET A 12 3.55 -21.62 2.96
CA MET A 12 3.37 -22.65 3.99
C MET A 12 3.18 -22.07 5.39
N ASP A 13 3.07 -20.76 5.53
CA ASP A 13 2.90 -20.03 6.81
C ASP A 13 3.87 -20.49 7.91
N LYS A 14 5.04 -20.96 7.52
CA LYS A 14 6.10 -21.34 8.46
C LYS A 14 6.94 -20.12 8.77
N LYS A 15 6.92 -19.70 10.04
CA LYS A 15 7.76 -18.59 10.54
C LYS A 15 9.23 -19.02 10.57
N ILE A 16 9.87 -18.99 9.39
CA ILE A 16 11.30 -19.27 9.26
C ILE A 16 12.05 -17.96 9.39
N LYS A 17 12.87 -17.82 10.42
CA LYS A 17 13.75 -16.67 10.59
C LYS A 17 15.09 -16.99 9.91
N ILE A 18 15.42 -16.20 8.87
CA ILE A 18 16.70 -16.29 8.20
C ILE A 18 17.68 -15.40 8.94
N GLU A 19 18.58 -16.01 9.69
CA GLU A 19 19.59 -15.29 10.48
C GLU A 19 20.75 -14.84 9.60
N TYR A 20 21.20 -15.68 8.67
CA TYR A 20 22.37 -15.42 7.87
C TYR A 20 22.27 -16.08 6.49
N ILE A 21 22.72 -15.36 5.47
CA ILE A 21 22.89 -15.87 4.11
C ILE A 21 24.28 -15.46 3.65
N SER A 22 25.12 -16.43 3.32
CA SER A 22 26.46 -16.18 2.83
C SER A 22 26.69 -16.78 1.45
N TYR A 23 27.55 -16.12 0.70
CA TYR A 23 28.05 -16.58 -0.57
C TYR A 23 29.58 -16.49 -0.57
N GLY A 24 30.25 -17.61 -0.83
CA GLY A 24 31.69 -17.62 -1.07
C GLY A 24 31.96 -17.23 -2.52
N MET A 25 32.57 -16.07 -2.72
CA MET A 25 32.88 -15.54 -4.05
C MET A 25 34.18 -16.21 -4.58
N TYR A 26 34.03 -17.43 -5.03
CA TYR A 26 35.16 -18.26 -5.46
C TYR A 26 35.99 -17.62 -6.59
N GLU A 27 35.36 -16.84 -7.45
CA GLU A 27 35.98 -16.11 -8.56
C GLU A 27 36.91 -14.99 -8.07
N ALA A 28 36.73 -14.50 -6.85
CA ALA A 28 37.56 -13.45 -6.23
C ALA A 28 38.55 -14.03 -5.20
N LYS A 29 38.97 -15.29 -5.37
CA LYS A 29 39.95 -15.87 -4.48
C LYS A 29 41.31 -15.21 -4.64
N GLU A 30 41.96 -14.94 -3.51
CA GLU A 30 43.30 -14.36 -3.44
C GLU A 30 44.20 -15.26 -2.61
N LYS A 31 45.53 -15.17 -2.84
CA LYS A 31 46.49 -15.83 -1.98
C LYS A 31 46.92 -14.90 -0.85
N ASN A 32 46.84 -15.39 0.38
CA ASN A 32 47.39 -14.67 1.51
C ASN A 32 48.93 -14.71 1.50
N ASN A 33 49.57 -14.03 2.47
CA ASN A 33 51.01 -13.97 2.63
C ASN A 33 51.69 -15.35 2.84
N LEU A 34 50.91 -16.37 3.14
CA LEU A 34 51.37 -17.77 3.34
C LEU A 34 51.10 -18.63 2.09
N GLY A 35 50.64 -18.05 1.00
CA GLY A 35 50.31 -18.76 -0.23
C GLY A 35 49.00 -19.56 -0.20
N ILE A 36 48.21 -19.41 0.86
CA ILE A 36 46.92 -20.09 1.03
C ILE A 36 45.84 -19.30 0.27
N GLU A 37 45.05 -19.99 -0.54
CA GLU A 37 43.90 -19.38 -1.24
C GLU A 37 42.80 -19.02 -0.21
N ILE A 38 42.42 -17.76 -0.20
CA ILE A 38 41.34 -17.24 0.63
C ILE A 38 40.20 -16.77 -0.29
N THR A 39 39.00 -17.20 -0.01
CA THR A 39 37.79 -16.78 -0.73
C THR A 39 36.98 -15.83 0.13
N PRO A 40 36.65 -14.60 -0.34
CA PRO A 40 35.82 -13.68 0.43
C PRO A 40 34.42 -14.26 0.58
N VAL A 41 33.87 -14.15 1.79
CA VAL A 41 32.50 -14.55 2.10
C VAL A 41 31.65 -13.29 2.18
N ILE A 42 30.67 -13.18 1.28
CA ILE A 42 29.77 -12.04 1.19
C ILE A 42 28.47 -12.36 1.93
N ASN A 43 28.03 -11.43 2.78
CA ASN A 43 26.74 -11.53 3.42
C ASN A 43 25.62 -11.05 2.47
N LEU A 44 24.76 -11.96 2.05
CA LEU A 44 23.65 -11.69 1.15
C LEU A 44 22.35 -11.33 1.87
N LYS A 45 22.35 -11.22 3.21
CA LYS A 45 21.14 -10.89 3.99
C LYS A 45 20.52 -9.56 3.54
N VAL A 46 21.33 -8.57 3.21
CA VAL A 46 20.88 -7.27 2.70
C VAL A 46 20.02 -7.41 1.44
N PHE A 47 20.42 -8.25 0.51
CA PHE A 47 19.64 -8.51 -0.71
C PHE A 47 18.32 -9.22 -0.40
N PHE A 48 18.34 -10.14 0.56
CA PHE A 48 17.12 -10.82 1.00
C PHE A 48 16.14 -9.84 1.68
N ASP A 49 16.65 -8.99 2.55
CA ASP A 49 15.83 -7.97 3.20
C ASP A 49 15.27 -6.96 2.17
N LEU A 50 16.06 -6.60 1.14
CA LEU A 50 15.59 -5.76 0.05
C LEU A 50 14.38 -6.39 -0.70
N THR A 51 14.37 -7.72 -0.92
CA THR A 51 13.21 -8.37 -1.56
C THR A 51 11.93 -8.24 -0.74
N LYS A 52 12.02 -8.25 0.59
CA LYS A 52 10.85 -8.00 1.47
C LYS A 52 10.36 -6.56 1.33
N TRP A 53 11.26 -5.59 1.28
CA TRP A 53 10.92 -4.19 1.03
C TRP A 53 10.23 -4.00 -0.32
N MET A 54 10.73 -4.64 -1.36
CA MET A 54 10.12 -4.60 -2.70
C MET A 54 8.71 -5.20 -2.71
N LYS A 55 8.50 -6.34 -2.05
CA LYS A 55 7.17 -6.95 -1.89
C LYS A 55 6.24 -6.03 -1.11
N GLY A 56 6.70 -5.46 0.01
CA GLY A 56 5.92 -4.52 0.80
C GLY A 56 5.53 -3.27 0.01
N ALA A 57 6.45 -2.72 -0.76
CA ALA A 57 6.18 -1.59 -1.64
C ALA A 57 5.15 -1.94 -2.73
N TYR A 58 5.26 -3.13 -3.32
CA TYR A 58 4.31 -3.62 -4.31
C TYR A 58 2.90 -3.75 -3.72
N THR A 59 2.75 -4.38 -2.54
CA THR A 59 1.44 -4.55 -1.90
C THR A 59 0.83 -3.21 -1.48
N PHE A 60 1.66 -2.29 -0.99
CA PHE A 60 1.19 -0.95 -0.63
C PHE A 60 0.76 -0.17 -1.88
N LYS A 61 1.59 -0.13 -2.92
CA LYS A 61 1.30 0.60 -4.17
C LYS A 61 0.01 0.11 -4.84
N ASN A 62 -0.14 -1.20 -5.00
CA ASN A 62 -1.22 -1.77 -5.80
C ASN A 62 -2.50 -2.01 -4.99
N PHE A 63 -2.39 -2.26 -3.69
CA PHE A 63 -3.53 -2.64 -2.84
C PHE A 63 -3.78 -1.68 -1.67
N GLY A 64 -2.92 -0.71 -1.44
CA GLY A 64 -2.98 0.15 -0.25
C GLY A 64 -2.67 -0.59 1.06
N ASN A 65 -2.17 -1.84 0.98
CA ASN A 65 -1.88 -2.65 2.16
C ASN A 65 -0.46 -2.36 2.67
N SER A 66 -0.37 -1.87 3.91
CA SER A 66 0.88 -1.48 4.57
C SER A 66 1.47 -2.54 5.50
N ASP A 67 0.82 -3.68 5.71
CA ASP A 67 1.20 -4.65 6.74
C ASP A 67 2.66 -5.09 6.63
N LEU A 68 3.07 -5.49 5.43
CA LEU A 68 4.44 -5.95 5.19
C LEU A 68 5.46 -4.81 5.37
N ILE A 69 5.20 -3.62 4.83
CA ILE A 69 6.05 -2.44 5.04
C ILE A 69 6.17 -2.13 6.52
N CYS A 70 5.05 -2.08 7.24
CA CYS A 70 5.01 -1.78 8.66
C CYS A 70 5.75 -2.83 9.51
N SER A 71 5.79 -4.09 9.07
CA SER A 71 6.60 -5.12 9.75
C SER A 71 8.11 -4.87 9.67
N LEU A 72 8.56 -4.11 8.68
CA LEU A 72 9.96 -3.84 8.38
C LEU A 72 10.45 -2.47 8.90
N ILE A 73 9.53 -1.54 9.18
CA ILE A 73 9.84 -0.21 9.74
C ILE A 73 9.96 -0.32 11.25
N GLU A 74 10.95 0.34 11.85
CA GLU A 74 11.10 0.42 13.30
C GLU A 74 10.34 1.61 13.90
N ASP A 75 10.29 2.74 13.17
CA ASP A 75 9.62 3.96 13.64
C ASP A 75 8.10 3.76 13.78
N LYS A 76 7.64 3.83 15.04
CA LYS A 76 6.22 3.62 15.39
C LYS A 76 5.31 4.70 14.82
N ASN A 77 5.80 5.94 14.68
CA ASN A 77 4.99 7.05 14.18
C ASN A 77 4.69 6.85 12.69
N ILE A 78 5.71 6.51 11.90
CA ILE A 78 5.56 6.19 10.48
C ILE A 78 4.67 4.96 10.28
N LYS A 79 4.88 3.90 11.07
CA LYS A 79 4.02 2.72 11.09
C LYS A 79 2.54 3.07 11.25
N ASN A 80 2.24 3.84 12.29
CA ASN A 80 0.86 4.21 12.60
C ASN A 80 0.19 4.99 11.46
N LYS A 81 0.94 5.91 10.84
CA LYS A 81 0.41 6.69 9.70
C LYS A 81 0.11 5.84 8.48
N LEU A 82 1.01 4.91 8.13
CA LEU A 82 0.81 3.97 7.02
C LEU A 82 -0.34 3.00 7.31
N ASN A 83 -0.45 2.50 8.54
CA ASN A 83 -1.55 1.62 8.95
C ASN A 83 -2.90 2.34 8.93
N ASN A 84 -2.98 3.58 9.41
CA ASN A 84 -4.21 4.36 9.38
C ASN A 84 -4.68 4.57 7.94
N PHE A 85 -3.77 4.91 7.03
CA PHE A 85 -4.07 5.02 5.61
C PHE A 85 -4.57 3.68 5.04
N SER A 86 -3.83 2.60 5.28
CA SER A 86 -4.18 1.25 4.82
C SER A 86 -5.57 0.82 5.30
N ASN A 87 -5.87 1.03 6.57
CA ASN A 87 -7.17 0.74 7.15
C ASN A 87 -8.29 1.56 6.50
N ALA A 88 -8.08 2.87 6.32
CA ALA A 88 -9.07 3.75 5.70
C ALA A 88 -9.39 3.34 4.25
N VAL A 89 -8.37 2.92 3.48
CA VAL A 89 -8.55 2.37 2.12
C VAL A 89 -9.31 1.05 2.16
N ASN A 90 -8.96 0.15 3.07
CA ASN A 90 -9.56 -1.19 3.14
C ASN A 90 -11.04 -1.16 3.53
N ILE A 91 -11.44 -0.25 4.43
CA ILE A 91 -12.85 -0.09 4.84
C ILE A 91 -13.61 0.91 3.96
N ASN A 92 -12.96 1.50 2.96
CA ASN A 92 -13.52 2.50 2.04
C ASN A 92 -14.18 3.71 2.75
N TYR A 93 -13.58 4.16 3.87
CA TYR A 93 -14.13 5.25 4.68
C TYR A 93 -13.45 6.58 4.33
N ILE A 94 -14.15 7.41 3.56
CA ILE A 94 -13.62 8.63 2.93
C ILE A 94 -13.08 9.65 3.94
N SER A 95 -13.79 9.88 5.06
CA SER A 95 -13.32 10.86 6.05
C SER A 95 -11.97 10.46 6.64
N SER A 96 -11.81 9.22 7.10
CA SER A 96 -10.54 8.72 7.59
C SER A 96 -9.46 8.68 6.51
N LEU A 97 -9.83 8.43 5.26
CA LEU A 97 -8.89 8.44 4.15
C LEU A 97 -8.35 9.85 3.89
N LYS A 98 -9.21 10.88 3.85
CA LYS A 98 -8.80 12.29 3.72
C LYS A 98 -7.87 12.72 4.86
N GLU A 99 -8.21 12.35 6.10
CA GLU A 99 -7.36 12.62 7.27
C GLU A 99 -6.00 11.93 7.19
N SER A 100 -5.99 10.67 6.77
CA SER A 100 -4.75 9.88 6.61
C SER A 100 -3.86 10.43 5.52
N ILE A 101 -4.41 10.85 4.38
CA ILE A 101 -3.66 11.50 3.30
C ILE A 101 -3.03 12.81 3.80
N LYS A 102 -3.81 13.69 4.44
CA LYS A 102 -3.28 14.94 5.04
C LYS A 102 -2.19 14.65 6.08
N SER A 103 -2.36 13.60 6.87
CA SER A 103 -1.35 13.17 7.84
C SER A 103 -0.06 12.70 7.18
N LEU A 104 -0.14 11.95 6.08
CA LEU A 104 1.03 11.51 5.31
C LEU A 104 1.72 12.71 4.63
N GLU A 105 0.98 13.63 4.04
CA GLU A 105 1.52 14.85 3.44
C GLU A 105 2.29 15.70 4.47
N LYS A 106 1.67 15.97 5.62
CA LYS A 106 2.28 16.77 6.71
C LYS A 106 3.57 16.14 7.25
N ASN A 107 3.68 14.82 7.18
CA ASN A 107 4.83 14.09 7.72
C ASN A 107 5.73 13.51 6.60
N TYR A 108 5.63 14.04 5.39
CA TYR A 108 6.40 13.52 4.26
C TYR A 108 7.92 13.68 4.45
N GLU A 109 8.35 14.76 5.08
CA GLU A 109 9.78 14.97 5.44
C GLU A 109 10.28 13.88 6.40
N LEU A 110 9.47 13.49 7.38
CA LEU A 110 9.80 12.37 8.28
C LEU A 110 9.91 11.05 7.52
N ILE A 111 9.02 10.82 6.54
CA ILE A 111 9.07 9.63 5.68
C ILE A 111 10.33 9.64 4.79
N ASN A 112 10.74 10.81 4.31
CA ASN A 112 11.97 10.98 3.55
C ASN A 112 13.25 10.77 4.38
N SER A 113 13.18 10.98 5.68
CA SER A 113 14.32 10.78 6.60
C SER A 113 14.51 9.33 7.06
N ILE A 114 13.68 8.39 6.59
CA ILE A 114 13.84 6.96 6.89
C ILE A 114 15.24 6.48 6.47
N GLU A 115 15.92 5.79 7.36
CA GLU A 115 17.23 5.23 7.10
C GLU A 115 17.15 3.81 6.49
N GLY A 116 18.29 3.35 5.95
CA GLY A 116 18.44 2.00 5.40
C GLY A 116 17.74 1.78 4.04
N PRO A 117 17.46 0.52 3.66
CA PRO A 117 16.85 0.17 2.37
C PRO A 117 15.48 0.79 2.15
N ALA A 118 14.75 1.04 3.23
CA ALA A 118 13.44 1.70 3.22
C ALA A 118 13.45 3.06 2.52
N ARG A 119 14.54 3.83 2.68
CA ARG A 119 14.70 5.16 2.09
C ARG A 119 14.59 5.18 0.57
N LEU A 120 15.01 4.11 -0.08
CA LEU A 120 14.97 3.99 -1.55
C LEU A 120 13.57 3.74 -2.10
N ILE A 121 12.66 3.22 -1.26
CA ILE A 121 11.39 2.66 -1.69
C ILE A 121 10.20 3.44 -1.13
N ILE A 122 10.14 3.62 0.19
CA ILE A 122 8.96 4.14 0.88
C ILE A 122 8.58 5.56 0.46
N PRO A 123 9.51 6.54 0.43
CA PRO A 123 9.18 7.90 0.05
C PRO A 123 8.58 7.97 -1.36
N LYS A 124 9.14 7.20 -2.30
CA LYS A 124 8.66 7.15 -3.68
C LYS A 124 7.24 6.61 -3.77
N VAL A 125 6.96 5.49 -3.12
CA VAL A 125 5.64 4.85 -3.15
C VAL A 125 4.59 5.72 -2.46
N VAL A 126 4.92 6.32 -1.32
CA VAL A 126 4.02 7.27 -0.64
C VAL A 126 3.77 8.50 -1.50
N SER A 127 4.80 9.06 -2.14
CA SER A 127 4.65 10.20 -3.06
C SER A 127 3.74 9.88 -4.25
N GLU A 128 3.85 8.70 -4.84
CA GLU A 128 2.97 8.26 -5.93
C GLU A 128 1.49 8.23 -5.47
N PHE A 129 1.22 7.74 -4.26
CA PHE A 129 -0.11 7.76 -3.67
C PHE A 129 -0.61 9.19 -3.43
N LEU A 130 0.19 10.02 -2.76
CA LEU A 130 -0.19 11.39 -2.46
C LEU A 130 -0.49 12.17 -3.75
N ASN A 131 0.29 11.96 -4.81
CA ASN A 131 0.05 12.59 -6.10
C ASN A 131 -1.26 12.14 -6.76
N HIS A 132 -1.66 10.87 -6.55
CA HIS A 132 -2.93 10.36 -7.08
C HIS A 132 -4.14 11.03 -6.43
N PHE A 133 -4.06 11.36 -5.14
CA PHE A 133 -5.13 12.00 -4.36
C PHE A 133 -4.94 13.51 -4.16
N LYS A 134 -4.05 14.14 -4.93
CA LYS A 134 -3.76 15.56 -4.82
C LYS A 134 -4.88 16.44 -5.35
N ASN A 135 -5.05 17.62 -4.72
CA ASN A 135 -6.02 18.65 -5.13
C ASN A 135 -7.48 18.17 -5.14
N ILE A 136 -7.86 17.32 -4.20
CA ILE A 136 -9.22 16.85 -4.02
C ILE A 136 -9.85 17.66 -2.88
N ASN A 137 -10.96 18.35 -3.18
CA ASN A 137 -11.70 19.15 -2.22
C ASN A 137 -12.98 18.44 -1.78
N GLU A 138 -13.71 17.89 -2.73
CA GLU A 138 -15.04 17.32 -2.51
C GLU A 138 -15.00 15.80 -2.35
N ASP A 139 -16.03 15.23 -1.69
CA ASP A 139 -16.11 13.79 -1.47
C ASP A 139 -16.29 13.01 -2.79
N HIS A 140 -17.09 13.55 -3.71
CA HIS A 140 -17.31 12.90 -5.00
C HIS A 140 -16.02 12.77 -5.83
N GLU A 141 -15.12 13.75 -5.75
CA GLU A 141 -13.83 13.67 -6.41
C GLU A 141 -12.94 12.57 -5.81
N MET A 142 -12.97 12.43 -4.47
CA MET A 142 -12.23 11.37 -3.78
C MET A 142 -12.74 9.99 -4.18
N PHE A 143 -14.05 9.79 -4.17
CA PHE A 143 -14.67 8.55 -4.62
C PHE A 143 -14.31 8.23 -6.07
N LEU A 144 -14.31 9.24 -6.96
CA LEU A 144 -13.93 9.04 -8.36
C LEU A 144 -12.46 8.61 -8.50
N ARG A 145 -11.54 9.24 -7.75
CA ARG A 145 -10.13 8.84 -7.73
C ARG A 145 -9.93 7.42 -7.20
N LEU A 146 -10.68 7.02 -6.16
CA LEU A 146 -10.66 5.64 -5.69
C LEU A 146 -11.19 4.67 -6.73
N ALA A 147 -12.28 5.02 -7.42
CA ALA A 147 -12.83 4.21 -8.50
C ALA A 147 -11.81 3.99 -9.62
N GLU A 148 -11.14 5.04 -10.08
CA GLU A 148 -10.08 4.98 -11.09
C GLU A 148 -8.92 4.09 -10.65
N TRP A 149 -8.47 4.25 -9.40
CA TRP A 149 -7.39 3.44 -8.86
C TRP A 149 -7.77 1.97 -8.76
N HIS A 150 -8.96 1.67 -8.20
CA HIS A 150 -9.46 0.29 -8.13
C HIS A 150 -9.63 -0.34 -9.51
N TYR A 151 -10.08 0.44 -10.51
CA TYR A 151 -10.22 -0.04 -11.88
C TYR A 151 -8.87 -0.43 -12.50
N LYS A 152 -7.84 0.42 -12.34
CA LYS A 152 -6.48 0.13 -12.82
C LYS A 152 -5.92 -1.14 -12.20
N GLU A 153 -6.21 -1.36 -10.92
CA GLU A 153 -5.78 -2.55 -10.17
C GLU A 153 -6.74 -3.76 -10.34
N LYS A 154 -7.66 -3.70 -11.33
CA LYS A 154 -8.62 -4.77 -11.68
C LYS A 154 -9.54 -5.18 -10.53
N ARG A 155 -9.77 -4.32 -9.57
CA ARG A 155 -10.71 -4.48 -8.46
C ARG A 155 -12.06 -3.90 -8.84
N TYR A 156 -12.71 -4.49 -9.82
CA TYR A 156 -13.90 -3.93 -10.50
C TYR A 156 -15.08 -3.70 -9.56
N SER A 157 -15.31 -4.58 -8.58
CA SER A 157 -16.38 -4.40 -7.60
C SER A 157 -16.20 -3.13 -6.77
N LEU A 158 -15.01 -2.91 -6.21
CA LEU A 158 -14.70 -1.69 -5.45
C LEU A 158 -14.70 -0.45 -6.35
N SER A 159 -14.24 -0.57 -7.58
CA SER A 159 -14.30 0.51 -8.56
C SER A 159 -15.73 0.94 -8.83
N TYR A 160 -16.62 -0.02 -9.07
CA TYR A 160 -18.04 0.26 -9.32
C TYR A 160 -18.71 0.91 -8.11
N THR A 161 -18.50 0.37 -6.90
CA THR A 161 -19.04 0.95 -5.67
C THR A 161 -18.59 2.40 -5.48
N ASN A 162 -17.31 2.68 -5.65
CA ASN A 162 -16.80 4.05 -5.52
C ASN A 162 -17.31 4.98 -6.63
N ALA A 163 -17.48 4.49 -7.86
CA ALA A 163 -18.08 5.29 -8.94
C ALA A 163 -19.54 5.64 -8.63
N GLN A 164 -20.30 4.71 -8.06
CA GLN A 164 -21.66 4.92 -7.62
C GLN A 164 -21.74 5.98 -6.49
N GLU A 165 -20.89 5.87 -5.48
CA GLU A 165 -20.79 6.86 -4.39
C GLU A 165 -20.37 8.23 -4.91
N ALA A 166 -19.45 8.30 -5.89
CA ALA A 166 -19.08 9.55 -6.53
C ALA A 166 -20.28 10.23 -7.20
N PHE A 167 -21.08 9.46 -7.92
CA PHE A 167 -22.28 9.98 -8.58
C PHE A 167 -23.33 10.48 -7.57
N ILE A 168 -23.61 9.70 -6.53
CA ILE A 168 -24.56 10.06 -5.47
C ILE A 168 -24.11 11.35 -4.75
N SER A 169 -22.83 11.42 -4.38
CA SER A 169 -22.27 12.59 -3.71
C SER A 169 -22.31 13.84 -4.62
N TYR A 170 -22.00 13.69 -5.89
CA TYR A 170 -22.11 14.77 -6.88
C TYR A 170 -23.54 15.27 -7.05
N ALA A 171 -24.50 14.34 -7.15
CA ALA A 171 -25.92 14.67 -7.31
C ALA A 171 -26.46 15.41 -6.05
N LYS A 172 -26.04 15.01 -4.85
CA LYS A 172 -26.37 15.69 -3.59
C LYS A 172 -25.94 17.17 -3.61
N ILE A 173 -24.67 17.41 -3.98
CA ILE A 173 -24.08 18.76 -3.96
C ILE A 173 -24.76 19.68 -4.99
N ASN A 174 -25.13 19.14 -6.15
CA ASN A 174 -25.70 19.93 -7.26
C ASN A 174 -27.22 19.98 -7.25
N GLY A 175 -27.88 19.47 -6.21
CA GLY A 175 -29.35 19.52 -6.08
C GLY A 175 -30.11 18.67 -7.14
N LEU A 176 -29.42 17.77 -7.84
CA LEU A 176 -29.98 16.92 -8.89
C LEU A 176 -30.83 15.77 -8.36
N SER A 177 -30.92 15.62 -7.04
CA SER A 177 -31.70 14.57 -6.36
C SER A 177 -33.19 14.56 -6.76
N ASN A 178 -33.76 15.72 -7.08
CA ASN A 178 -35.15 15.83 -7.50
C ASN A 178 -35.36 15.45 -8.98
N GLU A 179 -34.37 15.68 -9.85
CA GLU A 179 -34.46 15.41 -11.30
C GLU A 179 -34.24 13.92 -11.62
N ILE A 180 -33.49 13.22 -10.82
CA ILE A 180 -33.20 11.78 -11.00
C ILE A 180 -34.27 10.89 -10.37
N GLY A 181 -35.37 11.48 -9.82
CA GLY A 181 -36.45 10.74 -9.17
C GLY A 181 -36.03 10.11 -7.82
N VAL A 182 -34.93 10.58 -7.28
CA VAL A 182 -34.41 10.20 -5.98
C VAL A 182 -35.12 11.00 -4.92
N LYS A 183 -36.11 10.38 -4.27
CA LYS A 183 -36.84 10.99 -3.16
C LYS A 183 -35.90 11.44 -2.04
N LYS A 184 -36.29 12.49 -1.33
CA LYS A 184 -35.59 13.36 -0.36
C LYS A 184 -34.63 12.68 0.65
N ASP A 185 -34.68 11.39 0.82
CA ASP A 185 -33.80 10.65 1.73
C ASP A 185 -32.88 9.73 0.90
N LEU A 186 -31.69 10.24 0.57
CA LEU A 186 -30.63 9.45 -0.06
C LEU A 186 -30.10 8.34 0.86
N ASP A 187 -30.30 8.48 2.18
CA ASP A 187 -30.05 7.40 3.16
C ASP A 187 -31.04 6.23 2.96
N ASP A 188 -32.26 6.51 2.47
CA ASP A 188 -33.26 5.51 2.08
C ASP A 188 -32.93 4.80 0.72
N LEU A 189 -32.00 5.32 -0.06
CA LEU A 189 -31.61 4.74 -1.34
C LEU A 189 -30.62 3.58 -1.17
N ASP A 190 -29.74 3.66 -0.18
CA ASP A 190 -28.84 2.56 0.16
C ASP A 190 -29.68 1.32 0.56
N ASP A 191 -30.73 1.50 1.35
CA ASP A 191 -31.62 0.39 1.73
C ASP A 191 -32.45 -0.13 0.54
N LYS A 192 -32.90 0.72 -0.39
CA LYS A 192 -33.73 0.30 -1.53
C LYS A 192 -32.96 -0.29 -2.70
N LEU A 193 -31.72 0.16 -2.96
CA LEU A 193 -30.83 -0.48 -3.93
C LEU A 193 -30.39 -1.88 -3.46
N PHE A 194 -30.16 -2.03 -2.16
CA PHE A 194 -29.84 -3.34 -1.56
C PHE A 194 -31.00 -4.34 -1.64
N ILE A 195 -32.25 -3.87 -1.58
CA ILE A 195 -33.44 -4.72 -1.66
C ILE A 195 -33.74 -5.15 -3.11
N LYS A 196 -33.48 -4.30 -4.12
CA LYS A 196 -33.72 -4.63 -5.54
C LYS A 196 -32.73 -5.63 -6.14
N THR A 197 -31.57 -5.81 -5.55
CA THR A 197 -30.58 -6.82 -6.02
C THR A 197 -30.83 -8.21 -5.44
N LYS A 198 -31.86 -8.39 -4.59
CA LYS A 198 -32.26 -9.69 -4.02
C LYS A 198 -33.56 -10.25 -4.59
N GLY A 199 -34.10 -9.66 -5.67
CA GLY A 199 -35.28 -10.12 -6.37
C GLY A 199 -34.96 -10.87 -7.67
#